data_e6324c0c69bfc629f895b4836644522d
#
_entry.id   e6324c0c69bfc629f895b4836644522d
#
_cell.length_a   1.000
_cell.length_b   1.000
_cell.length_c   1.000
_cell.angle_alpha   90.00
_cell.angle_beta   90.00
_cell.angle_gamma   90.00
#
_symmetry.space_group_name_H-M   'P 1'
#
loop_
_entity.id
_entity.type
_entity.pdbx_description
1 polymer ?
#
loop_
_entity_poly.entity_id
_entity_poly.type
_entity_poly.pdbx_seq_one_letter_code
_entity_poly.pdbx_strand_id
1 'polypeptide(L)'
;MRRRITTAERENMQKLIDAYIDTHREEMVAQWEALVNLEGKADEPEAMDAVAEHLFRIFSEAGLTCRLQRAHPQAPQVLTGVIGEDRPGKPILFGGHYDTVFRKGQLGEKPFRIDGEGKAHGPGCLDMKGGIIIALYIIKALEAAGYRQRPIRVVFCGDEEGGAYHFDATPLITEAARGCVCAFNMETGPIDNSVCVGRKGGFIGSFSVTGVSAHSGNNFEAGRNAIVEAAYKMLDVDALTDMEKGTHVNVAVAQGGKMWNSVPDRCDVTFSVRLAQNAEIERVLDSLDAIMAKTYIDGTTTGYQRPGKVLEVYEQTDANLAMWAFCNRISEENGFGKMGHVFLGGGSDAVQMAKAGTPTLCSC
;
A
#
# COMPACT_ATOMS: atom_id res chain seq x y z
N MET A 1 -37.94 -12.26 2.33
CA MET A 1 -37.70 -12.60 0.91
C MET A 1 -36.99 -11.41 0.26
N ARG A 2 -35.72 -11.56 -0.19
CA ARG A 2 -34.99 -10.45 -0.82
C ARG A 2 -35.55 -10.23 -2.24
N ARG A 3 -36.14 -9.07 -2.50
CA ARG A 3 -36.54 -8.69 -3.87
C ARG A 3 -35.26 -8.60 -4.72
N ARG A 4 -35.12 -9.46 -5.72
CA ARG A 4 -34.06 -9.30 -6.73
C ARG A 4 -34.44 -8.13 -7.63
N ILE A 5 -33.49 -7.27 -7.92
CA ILE A 5 -33.65 -6.21 -8.93
C ILE A 5 -33.87 -6.87 -10.28
N THR A 6 -34.85 -6.42 -11.03
CA THR A 6 -35.12 -6.90 -12.40
C THR A 6 -34.06 -6.37 -13.36
N THR A 7 -33.95 -6.98 -14.54
CA THR A 7 -33.02 -6.51 -15.59
C THR A 7 -33.34 -5.10 -16.00
N ALA A 8 -34.59 -4.72 -16.16
CA ALA A 8 -35.01 -3.36 -16.51
C ALA A 8 -34.65 -2.34 -15.42
N GLU A 9 -34.78 -2.70 -14.13
CA GLU A 9 -34.35 -1.82 -13.02
C GLU A 9 -32.81 -1.61 -13.02
N ARG A 10 -32.03 -2.63 -13.38
CA ARG A 10 -30.56 -2.48 -13.51
C ARG A 10 -30.18 -1.57 -14.66
N GLU A 11 -30.76 -1.80 -15.84
CA GLU A 11 -30.50 -0.98 -17.03
C GLU A 11 -30.87 0.49 -16.80
N ASN A 12 -31.98 0.76 -16.12
CA ASN A 12 -32.37 2.10 -15.76
C ASN A 12 -31.39 2.75 -14.77
N MET A 13 -30.95 1.99 -13.75
CA MET A 13 -29.96 2.47 -12.78
C MET A 13 -28.63 2.77 -13.46
N GLN A 14 -28.15 1.92 -14.36
CA GLN A 14 -26.93 2.14 -15.13
C GLN A 14 -27.02 3.49 -15.92
N LYS A 15 -28.10 3.72 -16.65
CA LYS A 15 -28.31 4.98 -17.39
C LYS A 15 -28.28 6.20 -16.48
N LEU A 16 -28.83 6.09 -15.28
CA LEU A 16 -28.81 7.19 -14.32
C LEU A 16 -27.40 7.45 -13.78
N ILE A 17 -26.61 6.37 -13.53
CA ILE A 17 -25.22 6.46 -13.10
C ILE A 17 -24.37 7.13 -14.21
N ASP A 18 -24.48 6.64 -15.44
CA ASP A 18 -23.73 7.16 -16.59
C ASP A 18 -24.04 8.66 -16.81
N ALA A 19 -25.32 9.03 -16.81
CA ALA A 19 -25.75 10.41 -16.94
C ALA A 19 -25.24 11.30 -15.79
N TYR A 20 -25.21 10.78 -14.56
CA TYR A 20 -24.68 11.50 -13.42
C TYR A 20 -23.18 11.78 -13.61
N ILE A 21 -22.40 10.78 -13.94
CA ILE A 21 -20.95 10.91 -14.15
C ILE A 21 -20.68 11.89 -15.30
N ASP A 22 -21.37 11.76 -16.43
CA ASP A 22 -21.18 12.65 -17.57
C ASP A 22 -21.46 14.11 -17.26
N THR A 23 -22.51 14.39 -16.47
CA THR A 23 -22.89 15.76 -16.10
C THR A 23 -22.01 16.37 -15.01
N HIS A 24 -21.21 15.57 -14.25
CA HIS A 24 -20.37 16.06 -13.16
C HIS A 24 -18.87 15.98 -13.47
N ARG A 25 -18.45 15.75 -14.72
CA ARG A 25 -17.02 15.63 -15.09
C ARG A 25 -16.18 16.83 -14.67
N GLU A 26 -16.66 18.05 -14.90
CA GLU A 26 -15.95 19.26 -14.51
C GLU A 26 -15.83 19.40 -12.99
N GLU A 27 -16.89 19.05 -12.25
CA GLU A 27 -16.87 19.02 -10.79
C GLU A 27 -15.88 17.96 -10.26
N MET A 28 -15.84 16.76 -10.88
CA MET A 28 -14.87 15.73 -10.54
C MET A 28 -13.43 16.23 -10.68
N VAL A 29 -13.11 16.89 -11.80
CA VAL A 29 -11.77 17.44 -12.03
C VAL A 29 -11.45 18.53 -11.02
N ALA A 30 -12.38 19.43 -10.72
CA ALA A 30 -12.18 20.49 -9.73
C ALA A 30 -11.96 19.94 -8.31
N GLN A 31 -12.69 18.89 -7.91
CA GLN A 31 -12.47 18.21 -6.64
C GLN A 31 -11.12 17.48 -6.60
N TRP A 32 -10.72 16.88 -7.73
CA TRP A 32 -9.41 16.25 -7.85
C TRP A 32 -8.27 17.26 -7.74
N GLU A 33 -8.37 18.40 -8.45
CA GLU A 33 -7.42 19.51 -8.33
C GLU A 33 -7.32 19.99 -6.88
N ALA A 34 -8.46 20.22 -6.23
CA ALA A 34 -8.48 20.67 -4.83
C ALA A 34 -7.78 19.69 -3.89
N LEU A 35 -8.01 18.38 -4.07
CA LEU A 35 -7.39 17.34 -3.24
C LEU A 35 -5.89 17.17 -3.55
N VAL A 36 -5.49 17.23 -4.82
CA VAL A 36 -4.07 17.12 -5.21
C VAL A 36 -3.25 18.29 -4.70
N ASN A 37 -3.83 19.52 -4.72
CA ASN A 37 -3.16 20.71 -4.19
C ASN A 37 -3.06 20.77 -2.66
N LEU A 38 -3.73 19.87 -1.93
CA LEU A 38 -3.50 19.59 -0.51
C LEU A 38 -2.40 18.54 -0.38
N GLU A 39 -1.14 18.99 -0.42
CA GLU A 39 0.02 18.13 -0.36
C GLU A 39 0.37 17.74 1.07
N GLY A 40 1.01 16.58 1.23
CA GLY A 40 1.64 16.18 2.47
C GLY A 40 2.15 14.75 2.45
N LYS A 41 3.16 14.54 3.28
CA LYS A 41 3.75 13.24 3.57
C LYS A 41 3.34 12.79 4.97
N ALA A 42 3.34 11.50 5.24
CA ALA A 42 2.91 10.92 6.52
C ALA A 42 3.60 11.51 7.77
N ASP A 43 4.82 12.04 7.63
CA ASP A 43 5.58 12.69 8.70
C ASP A 43 5.34 14.23 8.81
N GLU A 44 4.33 14.76 8.13
CA GLU A 44 3.91 16.17 8.16
C GLU A 44 2.49 16.31 8.75
N PRO A 45 2.30 16.24 10.08
CA PRO A 45 0.99 16.07 10.70
C PRO A 45 -0.01 17.16 10.37
N GLU A 46 0.41 18.43 10.31
CA GLU A 46 -0.49 19.56 9.98
C GLU A 46 -0.98 19.47 8.52
N ALA A 47 -0.11 19.06 7.59
CA ALA A 47 -0.48 18.89 6.21
C ALA A 47 -1.43 17.69 6.04
N MET A 48 -1.15 16.58 6.72
CA MET A 48 -2.00 15.40 6.71
C MET A 48 -3.38 15.67 7.32
N ASP A 49 -3.45 16.44 8.41
CA ASP A 49 -4.72 16.83 9.01
C ASP A 49 -5.59 17.67 8.05
N ALA A 50 -4.97 18.60 7.33
CA ALA A 50 -5.71 19.41 6.35
C ALA A 50 -6.30 18.53 5.21
N VAL A 51 -5.57 17.49 4.76
CA VAL A 51 -6.10 16.53 3.77
C VAL A 51 -7.24 15.72 4.38
N ALA A 52 -7.06 15.17 5.58
CA ALA A 52 -8.07 14.38 6.26
C ALA A 52 -9.37 15.15 6.53
N GLU A 53 -9.27 16.41 6.96
CA GLU A 53 -10.41 17.30 7.16
C GLU A 53 -11.14 17.64 5.86
N HIS A 54 -10.39 17.84 4.77
CA HIS A 54 -10.98 18.02 3.45
C HIS A 54 -11.77 16.79 3.01
N LEU A 55 -11.19 15.60 3.16
CA LEU A 55 -11.88 14.33 2.88
C LEU A 55 -13.12 14.15 3.75
N PHE A 56 -13.02 14.43 5.06
CA PHE A 56 -14.16 14.37 5.97
C PHE A 56 -15.30 15.26 5.48
N ARG A 57 -15.00 16.49 5.04
CA ARG A 57 -16.00 17.43 4.54
C ARG A 57 -16.67 16.90 3.28
N ILE A 58 -15.92 16.52 2.23
CA ILE A 58 -16.51 16.13 0.94
C ILE A 58 -17.30 14.83 1.02
N PHE A 59 -16.88 13.87 1.84
CA PHE A 59 -17.64 12.62 2.07
C PHE A 59 -18.87 12.85 2.96
N SER A 60 -18.80 13.75 3.95
CA SER A 60 -19.97 14.15 4.73
C SER A 60 -21.01 14.90 3.88
N GLU A 61 -20.58 15.80 3.01
CA GLU A 61 -21.46 16.49 2.03
C GLU A 61 -22.10 15.49 1.05
N ALA A 62 -21.45 14.38 0.75
CA ALA A 62 -22.02 13.28 -0.05
C ALA A 62 -23.01 12.41 0.74
N GLY A 63 -23.28 12.72 2.01
CA GLY A 63 -24.27 12.04 2.85
C GLY A 63 -23.73 10.89 3.69
N LEU A 64 -22.40 10.70 3.78
CA LEU A 64 -21.83 9.68 4.66
C LEU A 64 -21.78 10.18 6.11
N THR A 65 -22.02 9.29 7.06
CA THR A 65 -21.67 9.50 8.46
C THR A 65 -20.17 9.21 8.61
N CYS A 66 -19.37 10.28 8.70
CA CYS A 66 -17.93 10.22 8.73
C CYS A 66 -17.34 10.34 10.12
N ARG A 67 -16.15 9.78 10.33
CA ARG A 67 -15.32 9.93 11.53
C ARG A 67 -13.85 10.04 11.13
N LEU A 68 -13.09 10.86 11.89
CA LEU A 68 -11.64 10.92 11.84
C LEU A 68 -11.08 10.30 13.12
N GLN A 69 -10.15 9.37 12.99
CA GLN A 69 -9.52 8.65 14.10
C GLN A 69 -8.03 8.51 13.84
N ARG A 70 -7.23 8.41 14.91
CA ARG A 70 -5.80 8.11 14.83
C ARG A 70 -5.53 6.74 15.43
N ALA A 71 -4.69 5.95 14.78
CA ALA A 71 -4.18 4.70 15.37
C ALA A 71 -3.19 4.98 16.51
N HIS A 72 -2.44 6.08 16.41
CA HIS A 72 -1.48 6.56 17.39
C HIS A 72 -1.58 8.09 17.47
N PRO A 73 -1.35 8.74 18.63
CA PRO A 73 -1.53 10.20 18.79
C PRO A 73 -0.83 11.09 17.77
N GLN A 74 0.29 10.64 17.23
CA GLN A 74 1.08 11.37 16.24
C GLN A 74 0.91 10.85 14.79
N ALA A 75 0.23 9.72 14.60
CA ALA A 75 -0.03 9.19 13.26
C ALA A 75 -1.04 10.06 12.50
N PRO A 76 -1.03 10.05 11.17
CA PRO A 76 -2.08 10.65 10.36
C PRO A 76 -3.48 10.15 10.74
N GLN A 77 -4.48 10.98 10.52
CA GLN A 77 -5.87 10.60 10.79
C GLN A 77 -6.36 9.60 9.74
N VAL A 78 -7.20 8.67 10.14
CA VAL A 78 -7.91 7.76 9.25
C VAL A 78 -9.34 8.23 9.14
N LEU A 79 -9.78 8.50 7.90
CA LEU A 79 -11.18 8.75 7.61
C LEU A 79 -11.91 7.42 7.50
N THR A 80 -12.96 7.24 8.27
CA THR A 80 -13.97 6.19 8.07
C THR A 80 -15.32 6.82 7.81
N GLY A 81 -16.13 6.23 6.95
CA GLY A 81 -17.47 6.72 6.65
C GLY A 81 -18.42 5.60 6.24
N VAL A 82 -19.71 5.83 6.45
CA VAL A 82 -20.77 4.88 6.04
C VAL A 82 -22.00 5.63 5.55
N ILE A 83 -22.61 5.11 4.49
CA ILE A 83 -23.93 5.56 4.02
C ILE A 83 -24.87 4.38 3.88
N GLY A 84 -26.13 4.58 4.25
CA GLY A 84 -27.18 3.55 4.19
C GLY A 84 -26.94 2.41 5.15
N GLU A 85 -26.55 2.68 6.40
CA GLU A 85 -26.31 1.67 7.43
C GLU A 85 -27.54 0.80 7.71
N ASP A 86 -28.75 1.33 7.48
CA ASP A 86 -30.03 0.65 7.57
C ASP A 86 -30.36 -0.28 6.39
N ARG A 87 -29.56 -0.23 5.32
CA ARG A 87 -29.78 -1.04 4.11
C ARG A 87 -29.54 -2.52 4.36
N PRO A 88 -30.25 -3.39 3.65
CA PRO A 88 -30.09 -4.83 3.82
C PRO A 88 -28.72 -5.30 3.29
N GLY A 89 -28.18 -6.34 3.92
CA GLY A 89 -26.99 -7.04 3.42
C GLY A 89 -25.68 -6.53 4.00
N LYS A 90 -24.58 -7.17 3.59
CA LYS A 90 -23.23 -6.81 4.03
C LYS A 90 -22.74 -5.58 3.26
N PRO A 91 -21.97 -4.66 3.89
CA PRO A 91 -21.44 -3.49 3.23
C PRO A 91 -20.50 -3.81 2.06
N ILE A 92 -20.34 -2.84 1.14
CA ILE A 92 -19.23 -2.75 0.19
C ILE A 92 -18.26 -1.71 0.76
N LEU A 93 -16.95 -1.95 0.68
CA LEU A 93 -15.93 -1.03 1.13
C LEU A 93 -15.16 -0.44 -0.05
N PHE A 94 -14.95 0.87 -0.05
CA PHE A 94 -13.93 1.56 -0.83
C PHE A 94 -12.84 2.06 0.13
N GLY A 95 -11.57 1.87 -0.23
CA GLY A 95 -10.47 2.32 0.60
C GLY A 95 -9.21 2.65 -0.16
N GLY A 96 -8.21 3.13 0.56
CA GLY A 96 -6.90 3.54 0.06
C GLY A 96 -6.25 4.59 0.93
N HIS A 97 -5.29 5.32 0.37
CA HIS A 97 -4.52 6.31 1.09
C HIS A 97 -4.55 7.71 0.44
N TYR A 98 -4.28 8.72 1.26
CA TYR A 98 -4.27 10.12 0.82
C TYR A 98 -2.92 10.81 0.98
N ASP A 99 -1.94 10.16 1.62
CA ASP A 99 -0.56 10.63 1.68
C ASP A 99 0.15 10.42 0.34
N THR A 100 1.32 11.03 0.21
CA THR A 100 2.17 10.94 -0.97
C THR A 100 3.64 10.89 -0.55
N VAL A 101 4.51 10.46 -1.47
CA VAL A 101 5.98 10.53 -1.27
C VAL A 101 6.52 11.95 -1.24
N PHE A 102 5.73 12.96 -1.65
CA PHE A 102 6.14 14.35 -1.76
C PHE A 102 5.80 15.14 -0.49
N ARG A 103 6.74 16.01 -0.07
CA ARG A 103 6.50 16.97 1.01
C ARG A 103 5.68 18.16 0.52
N LYS A 104 4.95 18.78 1.44
CA LYS A 104 4.20 20.00 1.16
C LYS A 104 5.10 21.07 0.54
N GLY A 105 4.65 21.62 -0.60
CA GLY A 105 5.35 22.67 -1.35
C GLY A 105 6.57 22.19 -2.16
N GLN A 106 6.89 20.90 -2.14
CA GLN A 106 8.04 20.35 -2.88
C GLN A 106 7.89 20.53 -4.40
N LEU A 107 6.66 20.50 -4.93
CA LEU A 107 6.35 20.68 -6.35
C LEU A 107 5.70 22.05 -6.67
N GLY A 108 5.76 23.00 -5.73
CA GLY A 108 5.16 24.33 -5.84
C GLY A 108 3.87 24.48 -5.04
N GLU A 109 3.28 25.67 -5.03
CA GLU A 109 2.08 25.97 -4.23
C GLU A 109 0.78 25.36 -4.79
N LYS A 110 0.70 25.17 -6.11
CA LYS A 110 -0.43 24.56 -6.82
C LYS A 110 0.09 23.61 -7.89
N PRO A 111 0.53 22.43 -7.49
CA PRO A 111 1.21 21.49 -8.37
C PRO A 111 0.28 20.80 -9.37
N PHE A 112 -1.06 20.82 -9.16
CA PHE A 112 -1.98 20.24 -10.12
C PHE A 112 -2.03 21.04 -11.42
N ARG A 113 -1.89 20.35 -12.54
CA ARG A 113 -2.07 20.91 -13.86
C ARG A 113 -2.52 19.84 -14.87
N ILE A 114 -3.26 20.25 -15.87
CA ILE A 114 -3.56 19.41 -17.03
C ILE A 114 -2.75 19.98 -18.21
N ASP A 115 -1.99 19.11 -18.88
CA ASP A 115 -1.17 19.50 -20.03
C ASP A 115 -1.96 19.56 -21.34
N GLY A 116 -1.27 19.95 -22.44
CA GLY A 116 -1.88 20.05 -23.76
C GLY A 116 -2.33 18.73 -24.38
N GLU A 117 -1.95 17.59 -23.80
CA GLU A 117 -2.38 16.24 -24.17
C GLU A 117 -3.55 15.75 -23.31
N GLY A 118 -4.02 16.58 -22.37
CA GLY A 118 -5.09 16.21 -21.42
C GLY A 118 -4.64 15.33 -20.27
N LYS A 119 -3.33 15.23 -20.01
CA LYS A 119 -2.78 14.46 -18.87
C LYS A 119 -2.71 15.35 -17.63
N ALA A 120 -3.21 14.84 -16.52
CA ALA A 120 -3.09 15.48 -15.22
C ALA A 120 -1.74 15.16 -14.57
N HIS A 121 -1.16 16.17 -13.92
CA HIS A 121 0.10 16.10 -13.17
C HIS A 121 -0.08 16.69 -11.78
N GLY A 122 0.60 16.14 -10.80
CA GLY A 122 0.57 16.60 -9.41
C GLY A 122 0.85 15.47 -8.43
N PRO A 123 1.18 15.77 -7.16
CA PRO A 123 1.49 14.76 -6.14
C PRO A 123 0.24 13.94 -5.80
N GLY A 124 0.37 12.62 -5.92
CA GLY A 124 -0.75 11.72 -5.69
C GLY A 124 -1.87 11.79 -6.72
N CYS A 125 -1.66 12.46 -7.86
CA CYS A 125 -2.63 12.58 -8.94
C CYS A 125 -3.16 11.20 -9.37
N LEU A 126 -2.25 10.25 -9.60
CA LEU A 126 -2.54 8.87 -9.91
C LEU A 126 -2.51 8.00 -8.64
N ASP A 127 -1.53 8.20 -7.79
CA ASP A 127 -1.23 7.43 -6.58
C ASP A 127 -1.46 8.26 -5.32
N MET A 128 -2.66 8.15 -4.60
CA MET A 128 -3.85 7.57 -5.21
C MET A 128 -5.08 8.48 -5.07
N LYS A 129 -4.86 9.82 -5.02
CA LYS A 129 -5.95 10.81 -4.82
C LYS A 129 -7.01 10.77 -5.92
N GLY A 130 -6.62 10.37 -7.15
CA GLY A 130 -7.58 10.12 -8.24
C GLY A 130 -8.58 9.02 -7.88
N GLY A 131 -8.11 7.92 -7.30
CA GLY A 131 -8.95 6.83 -6.83
C GLY A 131 -9.94 7.26 -5.73
N ILE A 132 -9.53 8.16 -4.83
CA ILE A 132 -10.43 8.72 -3.79
C ILE A 132 -11.59 9.48 -4.43
N ILE A 133 -11.31 10.31 -5.44
CA ILE A 133 -12.37 11.05 -6.17
C ILE A 133 -13.28 10.10 -6.94
N ILE A 134 -12.73 9.06 -7.57
CA ILE A 134 -13.52 8.03 -8.24
C ILE A 134 -14.48 7.36 -7.23
N ALA A 135 -13.99 6.94 -6.04
CA ALA A 135 -14.83 6.37 -5.00
C ALA A 135 -15.96 7.32 -4.55
N LEU A 136 -15.64 8.62 -4.34
CA LEU A 136 -16.62 9.63 -3.97
C LEU A 136 -17.74 9.74 -5.02
N TYR A 137 -17.39 9.82 -6.30
CA TYR A 137 -18.38 9.99 -7.36
C TYR A 137 -19.12 8.70 -7.69
N ILE A 138 -18.55 7.52 -7.48
CA ILE A 138 -19.30 6.24 -7.48
C ILE A 138 -20.42 6.29 -6.44
N ILE A 139 -20.11 6.74 -5.22
CA ILE A 139 -21.09 6.82 -4.13
C ILE A 139 -22.18 7.86 -4.47
N LYS A 140 -21.80 9.07 -4.88
CA LYS A 140 -22.75 10.12 -5.28
C LYS A 140 -23.67 9.66 -6.42
N ALA A 141 -23.13 9.00 -7.45
CA ALA A 141 -23.90 8.49 -8.58
C ALA A 141 -24.86 7.36 -8.17
N LEU A 142 -24.43 6.44 -7.31
CA LEU A 142 -25.29 5.38 -6.78
C LEU A 142 -26.44 5.95 -5.94
N GLU A 143 -26.18 6.96 -5.10
CA GLU A 143 -27.23 7.63 -4.31
C GLU A 143 -28.22 8.36 -5.21
N ALA A 144 -27.75 9.10 -6.22
CA ALA A 144 -28.58 9.79 -7.20
C ALA A 144 -29.42 8.82 -8.02
N ALA A 145 -28.89 7.62 -8.35
CA ALA A 145 -29.64 6.55 -9.03
C ALA A 145 -30.58 5.77 -8.11
N GLY A 146 -30.67 6.12 -6.82
CA GLY A 146 -31.58 5.48 -5.87
C GLY A 146 -31.11 4.11 -5.37
N TYR A 147 -29.81 3.83 -5.36
CA TYR A 147 -29.27 2.57 -4.85
C TYR A 147 -29.59 2.38 -3.35
N ARG A 148 -30.16 1.21 -2.99
CA ARG A 148 -30.58 0.88 -1.60
C ARG A 148 -30.30 -0.58 -1.23
N GLN A 149 -29.35 -1.25 -1.94
CA GLN A 149 -29.16 -2.70 -1.78
C GLN A 149 -28.26 -3.05 -0.61
N ARG A 150 -27.24 -2.23 -0.37
CA ARG A 150 -26.22 -2.47 0.66
C ARG A 150 -25.73 -1.16 1.24
N PRO A 151 -25.27 -1.16 2.50
CA PRO A 151 -24.45 -0.08 3.00
C PRO A 151 -23.17 0.06 2.15
N ILE A 152 -22.67 1.28 2.05
CA ILE A 152 -21.35 1.54 1.48
C ILE A 152 -20.48 2.15 2.58
N ARG A 153 -19.29 1.60 2.77
CA ARG A 153 -18.27 2.09 3.69
C ARG A 153 -17.10 2.68 2.92
N VAL A 154 -16.42 3.63 3.55
CA VAL A 154 -15.12 4.12 3.07
C VAL A 154 -14.11 4.06 4.21
N VAL A 155 -12.82 3.86 3.85
CA VAL A 155 -11.68 4.01 4.75
C VAL A 155 -10.50 4.58 3.96
N PHE A 156 -9.96 5.73 4.40
CA PHE A 156 -8.78 6.34 3.80
C PHE A 156 -7.78 6.69 4.88
N CYS A 157 -6.53 6.22 4.73
CA CYS A 157 -5.42 6.47 5.65
C CYS A 157 -4.39 7.43 5.07
N GLY A 158 -3.46 7.90 5.89
CA GLY A 158 -2.41 8.83 5.49
C GLY A 158 -1.02 8.34 5.81
N ASP A 159 -0.78 7.01 5.82
CA ASP A 159 0.46 6.39 6.26
C ASP A 159 0.90 5.19 5.37
N GLU A 160 0.42 5.12 4.13
CA GLU A 160 0.76 4.04 3.20
C GLU A 160 2.13 4.24 2.56
N GLU A 161 2.48 5.45 2.14
CA GLU A 161 3.68 5.79 1.36
C GLU A 161 5.00 5.77 2.19
N GLY A 162 4.92 5.37 3.43
CA GLY A 162 6.07 5.17 4.29
C GLY A 162 6.23 6.19 5.41
N GLY A 163 7.46 6.27 5.98
CA GLY A 163 7.76 7.11 7.13
C GLY A 163 7.64 6.38 8.47
N ALA A 164 7.67 7.14 9.57
CA ALA A 164 7.69 6.60 10.92
C ALA A 164 6.39 5.85 11.30
N TYR A 165 5.28 6.22 10.67
CA TYR A 165 3.94 5.70 10.96
C TYR A 165 3.43 4.72 9.91
N HIS A 166 4.29 4.29 9.00
CA HIS A 166 3.95 3.40 7.90
C HIS A 166 3.13 2.18 8.38
N PHE A 167 1.91 2.04 7.86
CA PHE A 167 0.93 1.01 8.22
C PHE A 167 0.43 1.00 9.68
N ASP A 168 0.59 2.08 10.45
CA ASP A 168 -0.01 2.17 11.78
C ASP A 168 -1.55 2.19 11.73
N ALA A 169 -2.15 2.61 10.59
CA ALA A 169 -3.60 2.58 10.34
C ALA A 169 -4.18 1.15 10.19
N THR A 170 -3.35 0.10 10.08
CA THR A 170 -3.77 -1.30 9.90
C THR A 170 -4.97 -1.73 10.74
N PRO A 171 -5.05 -1.48 12.08
CA PRO A 171 -6.20 -1.90 12.89
C PRO A 171 -7.51 -1.26 12.44
N LEU A 172 -7.48 0.02 12.05
CA LEU A 172 -8.66 0.79 11.64
C LEU A 172 -9.14 0.34 10.25
N ILE A 173 -8.22 0.09 9.32
CA ILE A 173 -8.55 -0.43 7.98
C ILE A 173 -9.15 -1.83 8.09
N THR A 174 -8.52 -2.72 8.87
CA THR A 174 -9.01 -4.09 9.09
C THR A 174 -10.41 -4.09 9.72
N GLU A 175 -10.67 -3.20 10.70
CA GLU A 175 -11.99 -3.09 11.32
C GLU A 175 -13.04 -2.56 10.33
N ALA A 176 -12.71 -1.55 9.52
CA ALA A 176 -13.62 -1.01 8.50
C ALA A 176 -14.01 -2.08 7.46
N ALA A 177 -13.08 -2.98 7.11
CA ALA A 177 -13.29 -4.07 6.17
C ALA A 177 -14.08 -5.24 6.75
N ARG A 178 -14.06 -5.39 8.09
CA ARG A 178 -14.70 -6.53 8.76
C ARG A 178 -16.19 -6.63 8.43
N GLY A 179 -16.59 -7.82 7.97
CA GLY A 179 -17.97 -8.12 7.64
C GLY A 179 -18.47 -7.53 6.33
N CYS A 180 -17.64 -6.84 5.55
CA CYS A 180 -17.98 -6.42 4.20
C CYS A 180 -18.12 -7.62 3.26
N VAL A 181 -18.92 -7.45 2.21
CA VAL A 181 -19.08 -8.49 1.16
C VAL A 181 -17.89 -8.50 0.22
N CYS A 182 -17.31 -7.32 -0.02
CA CYS A 182 -16.12 -7.09 -0.81
C CYS A 182 -15.51 -5.73 -0.48
N ALA A 183 -14.25 -5.53 -0.87
CA ALA A 183 -13.54 -4.28 -0.79
C ALA A 183 -12.88 -3.95 -2.14
N PHE A 184 -12.87 -2.67 -2.48
CA PHE A 184 -12.15 -2.09 -3.59
C PHE A 184 -11.10 -1.14 -3.01
N ASN A 185 -9.83 -1.50 -3.15
CA ASN A 185 -8.73 -0.60 -2.84
C ASN A 185 -8.44 0.23 -4.09
N MET A 186 -8.74 1.51 -4.00
CA MET A 186 -8.74 2.47 -5.12
C MET A 186 -7.33 2.93 -5.51
N GLU A 187 -6.36 2.08 -5.26
CA GLU A 187 -4.94 2.23 -5.55
C GLU A 187 -4.65 2.28 -7.05
N THR A 188 -3.51 2.87 -7.42
CA THR A 188 -3.04 2.86 -8.81
C THR A 188 -2.73 1.45 -9.32
N GLY A 189 -2.88 1.25 -10.60
CA GLY A 189 -2.65 -0.03 -11.27
C GLY A 189 -2.13 0.08 -12.69
N PRO A 190 -2.02 -1.06 -13.37
CA PRO A 190 -1.66 -1.09 -14.78
C PRO A 190 -2.66 -0.32 -15.65
N ILE A 191 -2.17 0.26 -16.76
CA ILE A 191 -3.00 1.02 -17.70
C ILE A 191 -3.74 0.14 -18.72
N ASP A 192 -3.65 -1.18 -18.59
CA ASP A 192 -4.19 -2.18 -19.53
C ASP A 192 -5.56 -2.75 -19.11
N ASN A 193 -6.31 -2.04 -18.27
CA ASN A 193 -7.57 -2.49 -17.69
C ASN A 193 -7.45 -3.74 -16.80
N SER A 194 -6.28 -3.93 -16.15
CA SER A 194 -6.07 -5.01 -15.17
C SER A 194 -6.23 -4.50 -13.74
N VAL A 195 -6.81 -5.33 -12.88
CA VAL A 195 -6.85 -5.11 -11.43
C VAL A 195 -5.86 -6.02 -10.73
N CYS A 196 -5.43 -5.63 -9.55
CA CYS A 196 -4.50 -6.42 -8.76
C CYS A 196 -5.27 -7.34 -7.79
N VAL A 197 -4.96 -8.63 -7.85
CA VAL A 197 -5.56 -9.67 -7.02
C VAL A 197 -4.61 -10.22 -5.96
N GLY A 198 -3.36 -9.72 -5.93
CA GLY A 198 -2.34 -10.08 -4.97
C GLY A 198 -1.12 -9.18 -5.10
N ARG A 199 -0.42 -8.92 -3.99
CA ARG A 199 0.81 -8.10 -3.94
C ARG A 199 1.84 -8.72 -3.01
N LYS A 200 3.13 -8.57 -3.34
CA LYS A 200 4.20 -9.01 -2.46
C LYS A 200 4.23 -8.20 -1.17
N GLY A 201 4.47 -8.94 -0.08
CA GLY A 201 4.90 -8.36 1.17
C GLY A 201 6.42 -8.26 1.25
N GLY A 202 6.94 -7.93 2.46
CA GLY A 202 8.36 -7.91 2.70
C GLY A 202 8.81 -6.91 3.74
N PHE A 203 10.11 -6.72 3.82
CA PHE A 203 10.75 -5.81 4.78
C PHE A 203 12.14 -5.38 4.31
N ILE A 204 12.68 -4.37 4.98
CA ILE A 204 14.07 -3.97 4.87
C ILE A 204 14.76 -4.40 6.16
N GLY A 205 15.94 -5.02 6.04
CA GLY A 205 16.79 -5.41 7.15
C GLY A 205 18.19 -4.83 7.01
N SER A 206 18.91 -4.75 8.13
CA SER A 206 20.31 -4.32 8.14
C SER A 206 21.07 -5.05 9.23
N PHE A 207 22.36 -5.20 9.03
CA PHE A 207 23.30 -5.66 10.06
C PHE A 207 24.61 -4.89 9.95
N SER A 208 25.34 -4.83 11.04
CA SER A 208 26.69 -4.27 11.10
C SER A 208 27.67 -5.28 11.68
N VAL A 209 28.85 -5.38 11.08
CA VAL A 209 29.94 -6.16 11.61
C VAL A 209 30.99 -5.26 12.19
N THR A 210 31.42 -5.55 13.41
CA THR A 210 32.57 -4.92 14.08
C THR A 210 33.70 -5.91 14.17
N GLY A 211 34.88 -5.52 13.73
CA GLY A 211 36.11 -6.27 13.77
C GLY A 211 37.20 -5.51 14.52
N VAL A 212 38.45 -5.78 14.16
CA VAL A 212 39.63 -5.12 14.77
C VAL A 212 40.53 -4.59 13.66
N SER A 213 40.81 -3.27 13.69
CA SER A 213 41.73 -2.64 12.74
C SER A 213 43.18 -3.02 13.07
N ALA A 214 43.97 -3.31 12.02
CA ALA A 214 45.40 -3.55 12.10
C ALA A 214 46.07 -3.16 10.79
N HIS A 215 47.39 -2.87 10.82
CA HIS A 215 48.13 -2.63 9.59
C HIS A 215 48.33 -3.92 8.80
N SER A 216 47.88 -3.97 7.56
CA SER A 216 47.80 -5.19 6.74
C SER A 216 49.14 -5.85 6.45
N GLY A 217 50.26 -5.11 6.53
CA GLY A 217 51.60 -5.63 6.29
C GLY A 217 52.42 -5.88 7.57
N ASN A 218 52.20 -5.07 8.63
CA ASN A 218 53.05 -5.13 9.82
C ASN A 218 52.44 -5.92 10.98
N ASN A 219 51.12 -6.01 11.08
CA ASN A 219 50.41 -6.66 12.20
C ASN A 219 49.10 -7.29 11.79
N PHE A 220 49.10 -7.98 10.67
CA PHE A 220 47.89 -8.55 10.06
C PHE A 220 47.12 -9.48 10.99
N GLU A 221 47.85 -10.30 11.79
CA GLU A 221 47.28 -11.34 12.67
C GLU A 221 46.46 -10.72 13.85
N ALA A 222 46.75 -9.47 14.23
CA ALA A 222 45.96 -8.77 15.24
C ALA A 222 44.62 -8.23 14.69
N GLY A 223 44.47 -8.16 13.37
CA GLY A 223 43.27 -7.68 12.71
C GLY A 223 42.13 -8.71 12.72
N ARG A 224 40.91 -8.22 12.69
CA ARG A 224 39.71 -9.02 12.48
C ARG A 224 38.88 -8.34 11.40
N ASN A 225 38.85 -8.94 10.21
CA ASN A 225 38.34 -8.29 9.02
C ASN A 225 36.80 -8.30 9.00
N ALA A 226 36.19 -7.15 9.29
CA ALA A 226 34.74 -6.98 9.29
C ALA A 226 34.10 -7.13 7.90
N ILE A 227 34.80 -6.74 6.81
CA ILE A 227 34.29 -6.89 5.46
C ILE A 227 34.20 -8.37 5.06
N VAL A 228 35.20 -9.17 5.42
CA VAL A 228 35.20 -10.62 5.10
C VAL A 228 34.10 -11.36 5.88
N GLU A 229 33.92 -11.05 7.16
CA GLU A 229 32.80 -11.58 7.96
C GLU A 229 31.46 -11.20 7.33
N ALA A 230 31.31 -9.91 6.97
CA ALA A 230 30.08 -9.43 6.31
C ALA A 230 29.85 -10.11 4.95
N ALA A 231 30.93 -10.39 4.17
CA ALA A 231 30.82 -11.06 2.87
C ALA A 231 30.22 -12.48 3.00
N TYR A 232 30.66 -13.26 3.99
CA TYR A 232 30.07 -14.57 4.25
C TYR A 232 28.59 -14.46 4.61
N LYS A 233 28.23 -13.52 5.49
CA LYS A 233 26.84 -13.27 5.86
C LYS A 233 25.99 -12.80 4.69
N MET A 234 26.52 -11.92 3.82
CA MET A 234 25.83 -11.49 2.60
C MET A 234 25.51 -12.65 1.67
N LEU A 235 26.44 -13.60 1.51
CA LEU A 235 26.19 -14.81 0.70
C LEU A 235 25.12 -15.70 1.31
N ASP A 236 25.14 -15.90 2.64
CA ASP A 236 24.10 -16.66 3.32
C ASP A 236 22.72 -15.98 3.24
N VAL A 237 22.68 -14.64 3.32
CA VAL A 237 21.45 -13.84 3.17
C VAL A 237 20.92 -13.94 1.74
N ASP A 238 21.76 -13.82 0.74
CA ASP A 238 21.39 -13.95 -0.68
C ASP A 238 20.82 -15.35 -0.99
N ALA A 239 21.41 -16.39 -0.38
CA ALA A 239 20.98 -17.78 -0.53
C ALA A 239 19.56 -18.07 0.05
N LEU A 240 18.94 -17.15 0.78
CA LEU A 240 17.54 -17.25 1.21
C LEU A 240 16.55 -17.03 0.07
N THR A 241 17.01 -16.55 -1.08
CA THR A 241 16.18 -16.38 -2.29
C THR A 241 15.63 -17.73 -2.73
N ASP A 242 14.31 -17.79 -2.91
CA ASP A 242 13.58 -18.96 -3.40
C ASP A 242 12.59 -18.50 -4.48
N MET A 243 12.99 -18.67 -5.74
CA MET A 243 12.19 -18.23 -6.89
C MET A 243 10.89 -19.01 -7.04
N GLU A 244 10.85 -20.27 -6.61
CA GLU A 244 9.64 -21.11 -6.69
C GLU A 244 8.57 -20.64 -5.70
N LYS A 245 9.00 -20.19 -4.51
CA LYS A 245 8.11 -19.62 -3.50
C LYS A 245 7.87 -18.11 -3.67
N GLY A 246 8.56 -17.48 -4.62
CA GLY A 246 8.49 -16.04 -4.86
C GLY A 246 9.15 -15.21 -3.75
N THR A 247 10.10 -15.79 -3.01
CA THR A 247 10.94 -15.10 -2.04
C THR A 247 12.15 -14.51 -2.74
N HIS A 248 12.27 -13.19 -2.73
CA HIS A 248 13.41 -12.46 -3.30
C HIS A 248 14.15 -11.71 -2.20
N VAL A 249 15.43 -12.02 -2.04
CA VAL A 249 16.33 -11.30 -1.14
C VAL A 249 17.35 -10.55 -1.96
N ASN A 250 17.53 -9.27 -1.66
CA ASN A 250 18.45 -8.41 -2.36
C ASN A 250 19.38 -7.70 -1.36
N VAL A 251 20.64 -8.09 -1.34
CA VAL A 251 21.69 -7.34 -0.63
C VAL A 251 21.96 -6.05 -1.41
N ALA A 252 21.45 -4.92 -0.91
CA ALA A 252 21.34 -3.68 -1.66
C ALA A 252 22.50 -2.71 -1.43
N VAL A 253 23.00 -2.65 -0.19
CA VAL A 253 24.07 -1.73 0.20
C VAL A 253 25.06 -2.46 1.08
N ALA A 254 26.37 -2.28 0.82
CA ALA A 254 27.46 -2.74 1.67
C ALA A 254 28.51 -1.64 1.74
N GLN A 255 28.83 -1.21 2.94
CA GLN A 255 29.80 -0.12 3.18
C GLN A 255 30.78 -0.53 4.28
N GLY A 256 32.10 -0.47 4.01
CA GLY A 256 33.12 -0.83 4.98
C GLY A 256 34.51 -0.44 4.55
N GLY A 257 35.45 -0.40 5.51
CA GLY A 257 36.83 -0.04 5.28
C GLY A 257 37.06 1.46 5.10
N LYS A 258 38.29 1.90 5.41
CA LYS A 258 38.71 3.31 5.29
C LYS A 258 39.97 3.48 4.45
N MET A 259 40.89 2.53 4.58
CA MET A 259 42.22 2.60 3.97
C MET A 259 42.64 1.24 3.42
N TRP A 260 43.25 1.20 2.25
CA TRP A 260 43.67 -0.03 1.56
C TRP A 260 44.75 -0.86 2.32
N ASN A 261 45.52 -0.22 3.21
CA ASN A 261 46.59 -0.85 4.00
C ASN A 261 46.19 -1.15 5.44
N SER A 262 44.89 -1.15 5.76
CA SER A 262 44.35 -1.46 7.09
C SER A 262 43.31 -2.56 6.99
N VAL A 263 43.35 -3.52 7.91
CA VAL A 263 42.26 -4.50 8.11
C VAL A 263 41.02 -3.73 8.53
N PRO A 264 39.87 -3.88 7.84
CA PRO A 264 38.64 -3.16 8.16
C PRO A 264 38.05 -3.59 9.50
N ASP A 265 37.73 -2.59 10.32
CA ASP A 265 37.12 -2.79 11.66
C ASP A 265 35.57 -2.65 11.64
N ARG A 266 34.98 -2.26 10.50
CA ARG A 266 33.53 -2.12 10.36
C ARG A 266 33.05 -2.39 8.95
N CYS A 267 31.88 -3.02 8.84
CA CYS A 267 31.10 -3.14 7.63
C CYS A 267 29.61 -3.07 7.98
N ASP A 268 28.86 -2.18 7.30
CA ASP A 268 27.41 -2.02 7.43
C ASP A 268 26.75 -2.52 6.14
N VAL A 269 25.69 -3.32 6.30
CA VAL A 269 24.97 -3.96 5.19
C VAL A 269 23.48 -3.72 5.34
N THR A 270 22.82 -3.36 4.22
CA THR A 270 21.36 -3.24 4.13
C THR A 270 20.87 -4.14 3.02
N PHE A 271 19.78 -4.85 3.26
CA PHE A 271 19.13 -5.74 2.33
C PHE A 271 17.62 -5.56 2.34
N SER A 272 16.96 -5.96 1.27
CA SER A 272 15.49 -5.97 1.18
C SER A 272 15.00 -7.38 0.90
N VAL A 273 13.85 -7.72 1.46
CA VAL A 273 13.15 -8.99 1.26
C VAL A 273 11.79 -8.71 0.66
N ARG A 274 11.42 -9.46 -0.39
CA ARG A 274 10.09 -9.47 -0.99
C ARG A 274 9.54 -10.89 -0.98
N LEU A 275 8.31 -11.05 -0.54
CA LEU A 275 7.66 -12.34 -0.28
C LEU A 275 6.34 -12.42 -1.06
N ALA A 276 6.06 -13.56 -1.68
CA ALA A 276 4.79 -13.83 -2.34
C ALA A 276 3.82 -14.68 -1.48
N GLN A 277 4.28 -15.16 -0.31
CA GLN A 277 3.49 -16.01 0.59
C GLN A 277 3.76 -15.62 2.05
N ASN A 278 2.71 -15.47 2.86
CA ASN A 278 2.84 -15.14 4.28
C ASN A 278 3.58 -16.24 5.08
N ALA A 279 3.47 -17.50 4.65
CA ALA A 279 4.18 -18.63 5.27
C ALA A 279 5.72 -18.51 5.20
N GLU A 280 6.26 -17.70 4.27
CA GLU A 280 7.69 -17.48 4.14
C GLU A 280 8.23 -16.42 5.12
N ILE A 281 7.38 -15.60 5.75
CA ILE A 281 7.80 -14.52 6.65
C ILE A 281 8.67 -15.07 7.79
N GLU A 282 8.11 -15.96 8.61
CA GLU A 282 8.82 -16.49 9.76
C GLU A 282 10.01 -17.35 9.33
N ARG A 283 9.90 -18.13 8.26
CA ARG A 283 11.04 -18.91 7.73
C ARG A 283 12.25 -18.02 7.42
N VAL A 284 12.02 -16.90 6.74
CA VAL A 284 13.11 -15.96 6.38
C VAL A 284 13.65 -15.26 7.61
N LEU A 285 12.79 -14.77 8.50
CA LEU A 285 13.20 -14.11 9.73
C LEU A 285 14.03 -15.02 10.64
N ASP A 286 13.61 -16.28 10.84
CA ASP A 286 14.34 -17.26 11.65
C ASP A 286 15.69 -17.64 11.00
N SER A 287 15.72 -17.74 9.67
CA SER A 287 16.96 -17.99 8.94
C SER A 287 17.95 -16.82 9.08
N LEU A 288 17.45 -15.57 9.03
CA LEU A 288 18.27 -14.38 9.27
C LEU A 288 18.85 -14.37 10.70
N ASP A 289 18.03 -14.68 11.72
CA ASP A 289 18.50 -14.78 13.10
C ASP A 289 19.65 -15.82 13.22
N ALA A 290 19.48 -16.98 12.58
CA ALA A 290 20.51 -18.01 12.57
C ALA A 290 21.80 -17.58 11.84
N ILE A 291 21.68 -16.88 10.69
CA ILE A 291 22.83 -16.34 9.95
C ILE A 291 23.57 -15.30 10.80
N MET A 292 22.84 -14.40 11.46
CA MET A 292 23.45 -13.34 12.24
C MET A 292 24.14 -13.87 13.51
N ALA A 293 23.68 -14.98 14.05
CA ALA A 293 24.30 -15.67 15.19
C ALA A 293 25.61 -16.41 14.83
N LYS A 294 25.85 -16.72 13.54
CA LYS A 294 27.12 -17.35 13.12
C LYS A 294 28.28 -16.37 13.21
N THR A 295 29.50 -16.87 13.44
CA THR A 295 30.75 -16.15 13.33
C THR A 295 31.67 -16.90 12.38
N TYR A 296 32.12 -16.28 11.32
CA TYR A 296 33.05 -16.82 10.32
C TYR A 296 34.49 -16.41 10.60
N ILE A 297 34.69 -15.21 11.13
CA ILE A 297 36.00 -14.64 11.50
C ILE A 297 36.02 -14.49 13.02
N ASP A 298 36.76 -15.34 13.70
CA ASP A 298 36.89 -15.28 15.16
C ASP A 298 37.29 -13.89 15.65
N GLY A 299 36.57 -13.41 16.67
CA GLY A 299 36.80 -12.08 17.27
C GLY A 299 36.12 -10.94 16.57
N THR A 300 35.25 -11.20 15.56
CA THR A 300 34.26 -10.25 15.08
C THR A 300 32.96 -10.33 15.88
N THR A 301 32.15 -9.27 15.82
CA THR A 301 30.80 -9.24 16.38
C THR A 301 29.81 -8.71 15.36
N THR A 302 28.60 -9.26 15.34
CA THR A 302 27.51 -8.82 14.47
C THR A 302 26.45 -8.12 15.29
N GLY A 303 26.18 -6.86 14.95
CA GLY A 303 25.02 -6.11 15.42
C GLY A 303 23.85 -6.30 14.43
N TYR A 304 22.76 -6.88 14.92
CA TYR A 304 21.54 -7.12 14.13
C TYR A 304 20.32 -6.95 15.02
N GLN A 305 19.27 -6.41 14.44
CA GLN A 305 17.95 -6.37 15.07
C GLN A 305 16.95 -6.99 14.11
N ARG A 306 16.23 -8.00 14.58
CA ARG A 306 15.15 -8.62 13.81
C ARG A 306 14.14 -7.55 13.38
N PRO A 307 13.75 -7.47 12.12
CA PRO A 307 12.75 -6.52 11.64
C PRO A 307 11.44 -6.61 12.42
N GLY A 308 11.01 -5.52 13.03
CA GLY A 308 9.78 -5.47 13.83
C GLY A 308 8.52 -5.18 13.02
N LYS A 309 8.68 -4.51 11.87
CA LYS A 309 7.59 -4.23 10.93
C LYS A 309 7.82 -5.02 9.66
N VAL A 310 6.90 -5.92 9.35
CA VAL A 310 6.87 -6.71 8.12
C VAL A 310 5.54 -6.42 7.43
N LEU A 311 5.60 -5.99 6.19
CA LEU A 311 4.43 -5.91 5.34
C LEU A 311 4.01 -7.33 4.97
N GLU A 312 2.83 -7.75 5.41
CA GLU A 312 2.24 -9.03 5.06
C GLU A 312 1.91 -9.08 3.55
N VAL A 313 1.84 -10.28 3.02
CA VAL A 313 1.49 -10.50 1.61
C VAL A 313 -0.02 -10.33 1.43
N TYR A 314 -0.43 -9.51 0.48
CA TYR A 314 -1.78 -9.57 -0.05
C TYR A 314 -1.86 -10.78 -0.99
N GLU A 315 -2.24 -11.94 -0.43
CA GLU A 315 -2.25 -13.21 -1.16
C GLU A 315 -3.39 -13.26 -2.19
N GLN A 316 -3.08 -13.84 -3.34
CA GLN A 316 -4.09 -14.18 -4.34
C GLN A 316 -4.92 -15.36 -3.83
N THR A 317 -6.13 -15.09 -3.35
CA THR A 317 -7.06 -16.10 -2.86
C THR A 317 -8.12 -16.46 -3.89
N ASP A 318 -8.75 -17.63 -3.75
CA ASP A 318 -9.91 -18.03 -4.58
C ASP A 318 -11.06 -17.01 -4.47
N ALA A 319 -11.23 -16.37 -3.31
CA ALA A 319 -12.23 -15.35 -3.10
C ALA A 319 -11.95 -14.06 -3.90
N ASN A 320 -10.68 -13.64 -3.97
CA ASN A 320 -10.27 -12.50 -4.79
C ASN A 320 -10.43 -12.79 -6.27
N LEU A 321 -10.04 -13.99 -6.70
CA LEU A 321 -10.22 -14.44 -8.09
C LEU A 321 -11.69 -14.56 -8.49
N ALA A 322 -12.55 -15.06 -7.61
CA ALA A 322 -13.99 -15.11 -7.85
C ALA A 322 -14.61 -13.70 -7.94
N MET A 323 -14.14 -12.76 -7.10
CA MET A 323 -14.54 -11.36 -7.18
C MET A 323 -14.09 -10.71 -8.49
N TRP A 324 -12.83 -10.92 -8.89
CA TRP A 324 -12.32 -10.47 -10.19
C TRP A 324 -13.16 -11.05 -11.35
N ALA A 325 -13.39 -12.36 -11.37
CA ALA A 325 -14.17 -13.01 -12.44
C ALA A 325 -15.60 -12.45 -12.53
N PHE A 326 -16.21 -12.10 -11.38
CA PHE A 326 -17.50 -11.41 -11.35
C PHE A 326 -17.41 -10.01 -11.97
N CYS A 327 -16.42 -9.21 -11.58
CA CYS A 327 -16.21 -7.86 -12.10
C CYS A 327 -15.87 -7.89 -13.61
N ASN A 328 -14.99 -8.80 -14.05
CA ASN A 328 -14.67 -8.97 -15.47
C ASN A 328 -15.92 -9.27 -16.31
N ARG A 329 -16.76 -10.20 -15.86
CA ARG A 329 -18.03 -10.51 -16.56
C ARG A 329 -18.92 -9.27 -16.66
N ILE A 330 -19.06 -8.49 -15.58
CA ILE A 330 -19.86 -7.25 -15.60
C ILE A 330 -19.26 -6.22 -16.56
N SER A 331 -17.93 -6.09 -16.60
CA SER A 331 -17.21 -5.21 -17.52
C SER A 331 -17.50 -5.56 -18.98
N GLU A 332 -17.41 -6.84 -19.34
CA GLU A 332 -17.70 -7.32 -20.70
C GLU A 332 -19.19 -7.15 -21.07
N GLU A 333 -20.11 -7.52 -20.16
CA GLU A 333 -21.57 -7.38 -20.36
C GLU A 333 -22.01 -5.92 -20.59
N ASN A 334 -21.26 -4.94 -20.04
CA ASN A 334 -21.57 -3.51 -20.21
C ASN A 334 -20.69 -2.79 -21.24
N GLY A 335 -19.88 -3.53 -22.03
CA GLY A 335 -19.11 -2.96 -23.12
C GLY A 335 -17.82 -2.23 -22.69
N PHE A 336 -17.40 -2.33 -21.44
CA PHE A 336 -16.14 -1.76 -20.94
C PHE A 336 -14.89 -2.60 -21.29
N GLY A 337 -15.11 -3.76 -21.94
CA GLY A 337 -14.05 -4.67 -22.37
C GLY A 337 -13.65 -5.66 -21.29
N LYS A 338 -12.64 -6.48 -21.65
CA LYS A 338 -12.11 -7.52 -20.76
C LYS A 338 -11.23 -6.88 -19.69
N MET A 339 -11.45 -7.27 -18.44
CA MET A 339 -10.62 -6.89 -17.30
C MET A 339 -9.58 -7.99 -17.02
N GLY A 340 -8.28 -7.64 -17.08
CA GLY A 340 -7.20 -8.52 -16.68
C GLY A 340 -7.04 -8.61 -15.16
N HIS A 341 -6.16 -9.50 -14.70
CA HIS A 341 -5.68 -9.48 -13.32
C HIS A 341 -4.18 -9.71 -13.24
N VAL A 342 -3.55 -9.11 -12.24
CA VAL A 342 -2.10 -9.16 -12.02
C VAL A 342 -1.77 -9.43 -10.55
N PHE A 343 -0.53 -9.92 -10.34
CA PHE A 343 0.12 -9.99 -9.03
C PHE A 343 1.31 -9.02 -9.04
N LEU A 344 1.31 -7.99 -8.20
CA LEU A 344 2.29 -6.91 -8.23
C LEU A 344 3.36 -7.04 -7.13
N GLY A 345 4.51 -6.39 -7.36
CA GLY A 345 5.66 -6.44 -6.46
C GLY A 345 5.66 -5.41 -5.33
N GLY A 346 4.88 -4.34 -5.43
CA GLY A 346 4.73 -3.30 -4.39
C GLY A 346 3.64 -3.64 -3.37
N GLY A 347 3.78 -3.15 -2.14
CA GLY A 347 2.75 -3.27 -1.10
C GLY A 347 1.51 -2.42 -1.37
N SER A 348 0.48 -2.53 -0.52
CA SER A 348 -0.71 -1.68 -0.55
C SER A 348 -1.62 -1.99 0.64
N ASP A 349 -2.50 -1.06 1.00
CA ASP A 349 -3.53 -1.22 2.04
C ASP A 349 -4.52 -2.38 1.78
N ALA A 350 -4.56 -2.92 0.55
CA ALA A 350 -5.38 -4.08 0.22
C ALA A 350 -5.10 -5.29 1.12
N VAL A 351 -3.85 -5.44 1.62
CA VAL A 351 -3.49 -6.51 2.56
C VAL A 351 -4.30 -6.41 3.85
N GLN A 352 -4.52 -5.19 4.35
CA GLN A 352 -5.24 -4.94 5.60
C GLN A 352 -6.74 -5.24 5.46
N MET A 353 -7.31 -4.97 4.28
CA MET A 353 -8.70 -5.30 3.95
C MET A 353 -8.90 -6.81 3.80
N ALA A 354 -7.97 -7.48 3.10
CA ALA A 354 -7.99 -8.92 2.91
C ALA A 354 -7.78 -9.69 4.23
N LYS A 355 -6.95 -9.16 5.13
CA LYS A 355 -6.71 -9.69 6.49
C LYS A 355 -7.99 -9.76 7.33
N ALA A 356 -8.97 -8.90 7.09
CA ALA A 356 -10.30 -8.97 7.70
C ALA A 356 -11.15 -10.15 7.19
N GLY A 357 -10.67 -10.95 6.24
CA GLY A 357 -11.40 -12.01 5.54
C GLY A 357 -12.36 -11.49 4.47
N THR A 358 -12.17 -10.25 4.02
CA THR A 358 -13.00 -9.62 3.00
C THR A 358 -12.36 -9.81 1.61
N PRO A 359 -13.09 -10.39 0.63
CA PRO A 359 -12.61 -10.44 -0.76
C PRO A 359 -12.28 -9.05 -1.24
N THR A 360 -11.07 -8.85 -1.74
CA THR A 360 -10.55 -7.52 -2.09
C THR A 360 -10.01 -7.50 -3.52
N LEU A 361 -10.28 -6.45 -4.27
CA LEU A 361 -9.55 -6.07 -5.46
C LEU A 361 -8.77 -4.79 -5.20
N CYS A 362 -7.57 -4.71 -5.74
CA CYS A 362 -6.71 -3.54 -5.64
C CYS A 362 -6.45 -2.97 -7.03
N SER A 363 -6.01 -1.72 -7.11
CA SER A 363 -5.78 -1.06 -8.41
C SER A 363 -7.08 -0.87 -9.20
N CYS A 364 -8.10 -0.31 -8.54
CA CYS A 364 -9.45 -0.16 -9.07
C CYS A 364 -9.74 1.26 -9.58
#